data_a6169b76c147d845d5e7bf84105d4ff0
#
_entry.id   a6169b76c147d845d5e7bf84105d4ff0
#
_cell.length_a   1.000
_cell.length_b   1.000
_cell.length_c   1.000
_cell.angle_alpha   90.00
_cell.angle_beta   90.00
_cell.angle_gamma   90.00
#
_symmetry.space_group_name_H-M   'P 1'
#
loop_
_entity.id
_entity.type
_entity.pdbx_description
1 polymer ?
#
loop_
_entity_poly.entity_id
_entity_poly.type
_entity_poly.pdbx_seq_one_letter_code
_entity_poly.pdbx_strand_id
1 'polypeptide(L)'
;MKYGILGTGGVAQVIGDKLIQLGHEVKLGSRTANNENAIKWAKKNGKNASYGTFSEASAFGEIIFNCVKGIHAIEAITSAGPEHFKNKILVDLTNPYIYNDGHISLDPRYSGSTCLGEEIQKFLPNTKVFRQ
;
A
#
# COMPACT_ATOMS: atom_id res chain seq x y z
N MET A 1 -16.30 4.69 -5.34
CA MET A 1 -15.11 5.33 -4.76
C MET A 1 -13.86 4.68 -5.35
N LYS A 2 -12.80 5.41 -5.43
CA LYS A 2 -11.53 4.92 -6.00
C LYS A 2 -10.53 4.61 -4.90
N TYR A 3 -9.96 3.42 -4.95
CA TYR A 3 -8.95 2.97 -3.99
C TYR A 3 -7.65 2.64 -4.70
N GLY A 4 -6.54 3.10 -4.11
CA GLY A 4 -5.23 2.69 -4.54
C GLY A 4 -4.67 1.71 -3.51
N ILE A 5 -4.00 0.65 -3.97
CA ILE A 5 -3.38 -0.31 -3.06
C ILE A 5 -1.91 -0.44 -3.45
N LEU A 6 -1.02 -0.17 -2.51
CA LEU A 6 0.41 -0.35 -2.73
C LEU A 6 0.78 -1.78 -2.35
N GLY A 7 1.16 -2.57 -3.33
CA GLY A 7 1.47 -3.97 -3.17
C GLY A 7 0.65 -4.86 -4.09
N THR A 8 1.12 -6.07 -4.32
CA THR A 8 0.50 -7.03 -5.23
C THR A 8 0.44 -8.44 -4.63
N GLY A 9 0.73 -8.57 -3.36
CA GLY A 9 0.73 -9.86 -2.66
C GLY A 9 -0.65 -10.25 -2.17
N GLY A 10 -0.69 -11.27 -1.31
CA GLY A 10 -1.94 -11.84 -0.82
C GLY A 10 -2.86 -10.85 -0.12
N VAL A 11 -2.32 -10.03 0.79
CA VAL A 11 -3.13 -9.04 1.53
C VAL A 11 -3.73 -8.02 0.58
N ALA A 12 -2.91 -7.49 -0.34
CA ALA A 12 -3.36 -6.51 -1.33
C ALA A 12 -4.49 -7.08 -2.19
N GLN A 13 -4.36 -8.30 -2.65
CA GLN A 13 -5.36 -8.95 -3.51
C GLN A 13 -6.67 -9.22 -2.76
N VAL A 14 -6.59 -9.67 -1.52
CA VAL A 14 -7.79 -9.92 -0.70
C VAL A 14 -8.58 -8.63 -0.48
N ILE A 15 -7.89 -7.55 -0.14
CA ILE A 15 -8.54 -6.25 0.05
C ILE A 15 -9.13 -5.76 -1.27
N GLY A 16 -8.35 -5.87 -2.35
CA GLY A 16 -8.81 -5.48 -3.68
C GLY A 16 -10.05 -6.23 -4.13
N ASP A 17 -10.06 -7.56 -3.94
CA ASP A 17 -11.21 -8.41 -4.27
C ASP A 17 -12.47 -7.93 -3.55
N LYS A 18 -12.34 -7.64 -2.26
CA LYS A 18 -13.49 -7.20 -1.44
C LYS A 18 -14.01 -5.85 -1.89
N LEU A 19 -13.12 -4.92 -2.18
CA LEU A 19 -13.52 -3.59 -2.64
C LEU A 19 -14.21 -3.63 -4.00
N ILE A 20 -13.72 -4.46 -4.93
CA ILE A 20 -14.37 -4.68 -6.22
C ILE A 20 -15.77 -5.27 -6.02
N GLN A 21 -15.87 -6.26 -5.12
CA GLN A 21 -17.15 -6.90 -4.78
C GLN A 21 -18.17 -5.90 -4.25
N LEU A 22 -17.70 -4.88 -3.54
CA LEU A 22 -18.57 -3.82 -3.01
C LEU A 22 -18.87 -2.71 -4.03
N GLY A 23 -18.40 -2.85 -5.26
CA GLY A 23 -18.72 -1.92 -6.33
C GLY A 23 -17.74 -0.77 -6.52
N HIS A 24 -16.58 -0.82 -5.89
CA HIS A 24 -15.57 0.23 -6.00
C HIS A 24 -14.56 -0.04 -7.12
N GLU A 25 -13.85 0.99 -7.53
CA GLU A 25 -12.75 0.89 -8.48
C GLU A 25 -11.44 0.76 -7.70
N VAL A 26 -10.57 -0.17 -8.10
CA VAL A 26 -9.32 -0.46 -7.39
C VAL A 26 -8.15 -0.54 -8.36
N LYS A 27 -7.07 0.13 -8.02
CA LYS A 27 -5.81 0.04 -8.76
C LYS A 27 -4.71 -0.49 -7.85
N LEU A 28 -4.13 -1.63 -8.20
CA LEU A 28 -2.95 -2.14 -7.51
C LEU A 28 -1.70 -1.47 -8.04
N GLY A 29 -0.80 -1.08 -7.16
CA GLY A 29 0.47 -0.48 -7.53
C GLY A 29 1.66 -1.36 -7.16
N SER A 30 2.68 -1.33 -7.98
CA SER A 30 3.95 -2.00 -7.72
C SER A 30 5.10 -1.11 -8.15
N ARG A 31 6.33 -1.60 -7.99
CA ARG A 31 7.51 -0.85 -8.43
C ARG A 31 7.56 -0.66 -9.93
N THR A 32 6.96 -1.59 -10.67
CA THR A 32 6.93 -1.54 -12.14
C THR A 32 5.49 -1.45 -12.63
N ALA A 33 5.31 -0.96 -13.85
CA ALA A 33 3.98 -0.79 -14.44
C ALA A 33 3.36 -2.11 -14.90
N ASN A 34 4.13 -3.18 -15.00
CA ASN A 34 3.69 -4.45 -15.60
C ASN A 34 3.95 -5.66 -14.70
N ASN A 35 3.69 -5.50 -13.42
CA ASN A 35 3.81 -6.59 -12.45
C ASN A 35 2.85 -7.73 -12.80
N GLU A 36 3.35 -8.96 -12.90
CA GLU A 36 2.56 -10.12 -13.30
C GLU A 36 1.39 -10.42 -12.37
N ASN A 37 1.61 -10.32 -11.07
CA ASN A 37 0.55 -10.56 -10.08
C ASN A 37 -0.58 -9.57 -10.23
N ALA A 38 -0.22 -8.30 -10.44
CA ALA A 38 -1.21 -7.24 -10.63
C ALA A 38 -2.00 -7.42 -11.92
N ILE A 39 -1.33 -7.80 -12.99
CA ILE A 39 -1.98 -8.06 -14.29
C ILE A 39 -3.00 -9.19 -14.17
N LYS A 40 -2.59 -10.30 -13.56
CA LYS A 40 -3.47 -11.47 -13.37
C LYS A 40 -4.67 -11.11 -12.50
N TRP A 41 -4.43 -10.36 -11.43
CA TRP A 41 -5.49 -9.92 -10.55
C TRP A 41 -6.50 -9.02 -11.27
N ALA A 42 -6.02 -8.08 -12.07
CA ALA A 42 -6.90 -7.17 -12.81
C ALA A 42 -7.77 -7.92 -13.83
N LYS A 43 -7.19 -8.88 -14.54
CA LYS A 43 -7.93 -9.70 -15.49
C LYS A 43 -9.04 -10.51 -14.82
N LYS A 44 -8.74 -11.06 -13.64
CA LYS A 44 -9.70 -11.83 -12.85
C LYS A 44 -10.88 -10.98 -12.37
N ASN A 45 -10.63 -9.74 -12.03
CA ASN A 45 -11.62 -8.88 -11.37
C ASN A 45 -12.40 -7.94 -12.30
N GLY A 46 -12.01 -7.85 -13.56
CA GLY A 46 -12.81 -7.15 -14.57
C GLY A 46 -12.58 -5.65 -14.67
N LYS A 47 -13.60 -4.94 -15.15
CA LYS A 47 -13.47 -3.54 -15.57
C LYS A 47 -13.14 -2.54 -14.47
N ASN A 48 -13.49 -2.85 -13.22
CA ASN A 48 -13.23 -1.95 -12.09
C ASN A 48 -11.85 -2.17 -11.48
N ALA A 49 -11.11 -3.15 -11.97
CA ALA A 49 -9.76 -3.48 -11.51
C ALA A 49 -8.73 -2.99 -12.52
N SER A 50 -7.66 -2.40 -12.00
CA SER A 50 -6.55 -1.94 -12.83
C SER A 50 -5.24 -2.08 -12.07
N TYR A 51 -4.15 -1.77 -12.72
CA TYR A 51 -2.82 -1.88 -12.12
C TYR A 51 -1.89 -0.82 -12.70
N GLY A 52 -0.78 -0.58 -12.02
CA GLY A 52 0.22 0.38 -12.45
C GLY A 52 1.35 0.47 -11.45
N THR A 53 2.05 1.58 -11.48
CA THR A 53 3.13 1.87 -10.53
C THR A 53 2.55 2.32 -9.19
N PHE A 54 3.40 2.40 -8.16
CA PHE A 54 3.00 2.99 -6.88
C PHE A 54 2.47 4.41 -7.06
N SER A 55 3.12 5.19 -7.92
CA SER A 55 2.71 6.56 -8.21
C SER A 55 1.31 6.60 -8.84
N GLU A 56 1.07 5.74 -9.82
CA GLU A 56 -0.22 5.70 -10.49
C GLU A 56 -1.35 5.26 -9.55
N ALA A 57 -1.10 4.27 -8.71
CA ALA A 57 -2.10 3.80 -7.74
C ALA A 57 -2.42 4.88 -6.72
N SER A 58 -1.40 5.59 -6.23
CA SER A 58 -1.59 6.66 -5.24
C SER A 58 -2.32 7.86 -5.81
N ALA A 59 -2.02 8.23 -7.04
CA ALA A 59 -2.72 9.31 -7.73
C ALA A 59 -4.18 8.95 -8.01
N PHE A 60 -4.45 7.69 -8.34
CA PHE A 60 -5.79 7.19 -8.65
C PHE A 60 -6.70 7.17 -7.43
N GLY A 61 -6.20 6.67 -6.29
CA GLY A 61 -7.03 6.44 -5.11
C GLY A 61 -7.38 7.71 -4.34
N GLU A 62 -8.57 7.72 -3.79
CA GLU A 62 -9.00 8.71 -2.80
C GLU A 62 -8.60 8.21 -1.40
N ILE A 63 -8.59 6.90 -1.23
CA ILE A 63 -8.08 6.21 -0.05
C ILE A 63 -7.02 5.24 -0.54
N ILE A 64 -5.88 5.20 0.12
CA ILE A 64 -4.76 4.35 -0.26
C ILE A 64 -4.48 3.35 0.87
N PHE A 65 -4.37 2.07 0.52
CA PHE A 65 -3.93 1.02 1.43
C PHE A 65 -2.47 0.70 1.16
N ASN A 66 -1.64 0.75 2.18
CA ASN A 66 -0.25 0.34 2.04
C ASN A 66 -0.10 -1.10 2.54
N CYS A 67 0.11 -2.02 1.61
CA CYS A 67 0.17 -3.46 1.86
C CYS A 67 1.52 -4.08 1.49
N VAL A 68 2.55 -3.27 1.32
CA VAL A 68 3.91 -3.78 1.07
C VAL A 68 4.50 -4.34 2.38
N LYS A 69 5.64 -5.01 2.29
CA LYS A 69 6.35 -5.44 3.49
C LYS A 69 6.75 -4.22 4.31
N GLY A 70 6.66 -4.31 5.64
CA GLY A 70 6.88 -3.16 6.51
C GLY A 70 8.23 -2.48 6.34
N ILE A 71 9.29 -3.26 6.08
CA ILE A 71 10.62 -2.70 5.84
C ILE A 71 10.69 -1.83 4.58
N HIS A 72 9.71 -1.95 3.69
CA HIS A 72 9.62 -1.18 2.44
C HIS A 72 8.54 -0.09 2.48
N ALA A 73 7.88 0.12 3.61
CA ALA A 73 6.75 1.03 3.71
C ALA A 73 7.09 2.47 3.30
N ILE A 74 8.16 3.02 3.86
CA ILE A 74 8.59 4.39 3.54
C ILE A 74 9.10 4.47 2.09
N GLU A 75 9.83 3.46 1.65
CA GLU A 75 10.33 3.38 0.28
C GLU A 75 9.19 3.41 -0.73
N ALA A 76 8.12 2.65 -0.48
CA ALA A 76 6.96 2.61 -1.36
C ALA A 76 6.28 3.97 -1.45
N ILE A 77 6.11 4.65 -0.31
CA ILE A 77 5.51 5.99 -0.26
C ILE A 77 6.39 7.01 -0.99
N THR A 78 7.70 6.92 -0.80
CA THR A 78 8.65 7.80 -1.48
C THR A 78 8.58 7.61 -2.99
N SER A 79 8.58 6.36 -3.46
CA SER A 79 8.44 5.99 -4.87
C SER A 79 7.09 6.46 -5.45
N ALA A 80 6.04 6.38 -4.65
CA ALA A 80 4.70 6.79 -5.08
C ALA A 80 4.58 8.29 -5.28
N GLY A 81 5.39 9.07 -4.57
CA GLY A 81 5.33 10.52 -4.57
C GLY A 81 4.44 11.03 -3.44
N PRO A 82 5.02 11.63 -2.39
CA PRO A 82 4.25 12.12 -1.23
C PRO A 82 3.12 13.08 -1.59
N GLU A 83 3.26 13.82 -2.66
CA GLU A 83 2.23 14.76 -3.15
C GLU A 83 0.92 14.06 -3.52
N HIS A 84 0.96 12.78 -3.88
CA HIS A 84 -0.24 12.03 -4.25
C HIS A 84 -1.09 11.64 -3.03
N PHE A 85 -0.56 11.81 -1.83
CA PHE A 85 -1.26 11.47 -0.58
C PHE A 85 -1.89 12.68 0.09
N LYS A 86 -1.61 13.87 -0.39
CA LYS A 86 -2.07 15.12 0.22
C LYS A 86 -3.60 15.16 0.27
N ASN A 87 -4.13 15.44 1.47
CA ASN A 87 -5.57 15.51 1.73
C ASN A 87 -6.32 14.20 1.50
N LYS A 88 -5.59 13.07 1.56
CA LYS A 88 -6.18 11.73 1.42
C LYS A 88 -6.04 10.95 2.71
N ILE A 89 -6.62 9.77 2.72
CA ILE A 89 -6.50 8.82 3.82
C ILE A 89 -5.56 7.71 3.39
N LEU A 90 -4.58 7.41 4.24
CA LEU A 90 -3.69 6.27 4.06
C LEU A 90 -3.96 5.26 5.17
N VAL A 91 -4.34 4.06 4.79
CA VAL A 91 -4.49 2.94 5.73
C VAL A 91 -3.25 2.08 5.60
N ASP A 92 -2.43 2.06 6.63
CA ASP A 92 -1.17 1.32 6.62
C ASP A 92 -1.35 -0.03 7.29
N LEU A 93 -1.23 -1.09 6.52
CA LEU A 93 -1.33 -2.47 6.99
C LEU A 93 0.03 -3.14 7.06
N THR A 94 1.10 -2.37 6.94
CA THR A 94 2.46 -2.89 6.99
C THR A 94 2.92 -3.08 8.43
N ASN A 95 3.83 -4.04 8.63
CA ASN A 95 4.49 -4.25 9.92
C ASN A 95 5.99 -4.33 9.67
N PRO A 96 6.80 -3.61 10.46
CA PRO A 96 8.24 -3.59 10.25
C PRO A 96 8.93 -4.83 10.83
N TYR A 97 8.43 -6.01 10.50
CA TYR A 97 9.02 -7.27 10.93
C TYR A 97 10.02 -7.78 9.91
N ILE A 98 11.08 -8.38 10.41
CA ILE A 98 12.10 -9.04 9.60
C ILE A 98 11.96 -10.54 9.80
N TYR A 99 11.93 -11.29 8.69
CA TYR A 99 11.94 -12.76 8.72
C TYR A 99 13.38 -13.21 8.53
N ASN A 100 13.88 -13.97 9.48
CA ASN A 100 15.25 -14.46 9.45
C ASN A 100 15.28 -15.90 10.00
N ASP A 101 15.63 -16.86 9.13
CA ASP A 101 15.71 -18.29 9.49
C ASP A 101 14.45 -18.81 10.21
N GLY A 102 13.27 -18.42 9.71
CA GLY A 102 12.00 -18.83 10.29
C GLY A 102 11.59 -18.04 11.52
N HIS A 103 12.40 -17.09 11.97
CA HIS A 103 12.09 -16.21 13.08
C HIS A 103 11.57 -14.88 12.58
N ILE A 104 10.62 -14.31 13.32
CA ILE A 104 10.07 -12.98 13.05
C ILE A 104 10.60 -12.04 14.13
N SER A 105 11.21 -10.93 13.71
CA SER A 105 11.67 -9.90 14.63
C SER A 105 11.28 -8.52 14.14
N LEU A 106 11.21 -7.57 15.07
CA LEU A 106 10.92 -6.16 14.70
C LEU A 106 12.17 -5.55 14.07
N ASP A 107 11.97 -4.78 13.00
CA ASP A 107 13.07 -4.05 12.38
C ASP A 107 13.65 -3.08 13.40
N PRO A 108 14.98 -3.14 13.69
CA PRO A 108 15.61 -2.26 14.68
C PRO A 108 15.37 -0.77 14.46
N ARG A 109 15.13 -0.34 13.22
CA ARG A 109 14.84 1.07 12.91
C ARG A 109 13.56 1.56 13.57
N TYR A 110 12.63 0.65 13.90
CA TYR A 110 11.31 0.98 14.42
C TYR A 110 11.07 0.45 15.83
N SER A 111 12.14 0.03 16.51
CA SER A 111 12.06 -0.36 17.91
C SER A 111 12.26 0.85 18.81
N GLY A 112 11.81 0.75 20.05
CA GLY A 112 11.94 1.84 21.03
C GLY A 112 10.79 2.83 20.98
N SER A 113 11.10 4.14 21.07
CA SER A 113 10.08 5.19 21.17
C SER A 113 9.45 5.60 19.84
N THR A 114 10.08 5.24 18.70
CA THR A 114 9.58 5.59 17.37
C THR A 114 9.01 4.37 16.69
N CYS A 115 7.75 4.43 16.29
CA CYS A 115 7.10 3.37 15.54
C CYS A 115 6.92 3.77 14.07
N LEU A 116 6.69 2.76 13.22
CA LEU A 116 6.53 2.98 11.78
C LEU A 116 5.38 3.94 11.47
N GLY A 117 4.27 3.84 12.19
CA GLY A 117 3.11 4.72 11.99
C GLY A 117 3.47 6.19 12.23
N GLU A 118 4.24 6.47 13.27
CA GLU A 118 4.70 7.82 13.57
C GLU A 118 5.63 8.35 12.47
N GLU A 119 6.53 7.51 11.98
CA GLU A 119 7.44 7.88 10.89
C GLU A 119 6.65 8.21 9.62
N ILE A 120 5.67 7.41 9.27
CA ILE A 120 4.83 7.65 8.09
C ILE A 120 4.07 8.96 8.25
N GLN A 121 3.48 9.22 9.42
CA GLN A 121 2.72 10.44 9.67
C GLN A 121 3.60 11.69 9.59
N LYS A 122 4.83 11.61 10.07
CA LYS A 122 5.81 12.71 9.96
C LYS A 122 6.18 12.97 8.49
N PHE A 123 6.31 11.89 7.72
CA PHE A 123 6.65 11.98 6.30
C PHE A 123 5.50 12.56 5.48
N LEU A 124 4.26 12.33 5.93
CA LEU A 124 3.04 12.76 5.24
C LEU A 124 2.17 13.63 6.15
N PRO A 125 2.61 14.86 6.47
CA PRO A 125 1.90 15.69 7.47
C PRO A 125 0.49 16.11 7.04
N ASN A 126 0.19 16.12 5.75
CA ASN A 126 -1.12 16.52 5.22
C ASN A 126 -2.02 15.32 4.85
N THR A 127 -1.69 14.14 5.34
CA THR A 127 -2.42 12.91 5.07
C THR A 127 -2.92 12.34 6.39
N LYS A 128 -4.15 11.84 6.42
CA LYS A 128 -4.65 11.11 7.59
C LYS A 128 -4.15 9.69 7.52
N VAL A 129 -3.26 9.30 8.43
CA VAL A 129 -2.66 7.97 8.46
C VAL A 129 -3.31 7.14 9.55
N PHE A 130 -3.85 5.99 9.16
CA PHE A 130 -4.42 5.01 10.09
C PHE A 130 -3.59 3.73 10.01
N ARG A 131 -3.30 3.14 11.16
CA ARG A 131 -2.60 1.86 11.24
C ARG A 131 -3.42 0.86 11.99
N GLN A 132 -3.25 -0.37 11.53
CA GLN A 132 -3.83 -1.53 12.20
C GLN A 132 -3.03 -1.88 13.47
#